data_ff10cee1f70e8fd1da4019d947bea10b
#
_entry.id   ff10cee1f70e8fd1da4019d947bea10b
#
_cell.length_a   1.000
_cell.length_b   1.000
_cell.length_c   1.000
_cell.angle_alpha   90.00
_cell.angle_beta   90.00
_cell.angle_gamma   90.00
#
_symmetry.space_group_name_H-M   'P 1'
#
loop_
_entity.id
_entity.type
_entity.pdbx_description
1 polymer ?
#
loop_
_entity_poly.entity_id
_entity_poly.type
_entity_poly.pdbx_seq_one_letter_code
_entity_poly.pdbx_strand_id
1 'polypeptide(L)'
;MALAAFAIACGGDSTGPTNYPPATLDQALAELSIPALSAGGASFVDVGEGTLSLDPTRCPFSATVQSFVCAPISESGLTVNQSFTLLNSSGGKQSAFDPTTTAAVRANTAIAGTLAEQGTTLTVNGQQELTLSGLVSGPHVLNGTSTISLSGTVNDETSTYPVDITATTTIANLVLPPNATAQAWPSSGTITVDVNGSIGPVSVSQARTTIKFNGTSTVDVTMTGGGLTKSCKVDLAVAEEPACP
;
A
#
# COMPACT_ATOMS: atom_id res chain seq x y z
N MET A 1 -17.74 17.90 -9.46
CA MET A 1 -16.74 17.69 -8.42
C MET A 1 -16.62 16.19 -8.24
N ALA A 2 -15.69 15.56 -8.97
CA ALA A 2 -15.49 14.12 -8.93
C ALA A 2 -14.65 13.81 -7.68
N LEU A 3 -15.23 13.16 -6.68
CA LEU A 3 -14.43 12.39 -5.73
C LEU A 3 -13.62 11.42 -6.59
N ALA A 4 -12.30 11.51 -6.50
CA ALA A 4 -11.42 10.62 -7.19
C ALA A 4 -11.82 9.18 -6.87
N ALA A 5 -12.40 8.51 -7.84
CA ALA A 5 -12.67 7.09 -7.77
C ALA A 5 -11.33 6.39 -7.62
N PHE A 6 -11.23 5.56 -6.60
CA PHE A 6 -10.11 4.68 -6.40
C PHE A 6 -10.10 3.66 -7.55
N ALA A 7 -9.46 4.02 -8.66
CA ALA A 7 -9.19 3.05 -9.70
C ALA A 7 -8.16 2.07 -9.18
N ILE A 8 -8.62 0.90 -8.76
CA ILE A 8 -7.76 -0.26 -8.51
C ILE A 8 -7.33 -0.76 -9.89
N ALA A 9 -6.33 -0.10 -10.48
CA ALA A 9 -5.71 -0.57 -11.71
C ALA A 9 -4.76 -1.71 -11.38
N CYS A 10 -5.25 -2.94 -11.34
CA CYS A 10 -4.42 -4.13 -11.48
C CYS A 10 -4.02 -4.28 -12.96
N GLY A 11 -3.17 -3.39 -13.45
CA GLY A 11 -2.71 -3.36 -14.82
C GLY A 11 -1.24 -3.00 -14.90
N GLY A 12 -0.39 -3.88 -14.45
CA GLY A 12 1.03 -3.84 -14.70
C GLY A 12 1.48 -5.23 -15.12
N ASP A 13 2.16 -5.34 -16.26
CA ASP A 13 2.88 -6.55 -16.66
C ASP A 13 3.93 -6.91 -15.60
N SER A 14 3.49 -7.48 -14.48
CA SER A 14 4.40 -8.09 -13.54
C SER A 14 4.75 -9.48 -14.07
N THR A 15 5.78 -9.56 -14.92
CA THR A 15 6.50 -10.79 -15.18
C THR A 15 7.32 -11.19 -13.94
N GLY A 16 6.70 -11.12 -12.75
CA GLY A 16 7.28 -11.62 -11.53
C GLY A 16 7.34 -13.14 -11.59
N PRO A 17 8.43 -13.73 -11.17
CA PRO A 17 8.58 -15.16 -11.22
C PRO A 17 7.64 -15.85 -10.23
N THR A 18 7.04 -16.87 -10.76
CA THR A 18 5.91 -17.63 -10.23
C THR A 18 6.31 -18.83 -9.37
N ASN A 19 7.52 -18.86 -8.84
CA ASN A 19 7.99 -19.96 -8.01
C ASN A 19 7.73 -19.69 -6.52
N TYR A 20 6.98 -20.55 -5.92
CA TYR A 20 6.70 -20.58 -4.49
C TYR A 20 7.50 -21.71 -3.82
N PRO A 21 8.31 -21.44 -2.78
CA PRO A 21 8.62 -20.13 -2.18
C PRO A 21 9.44 -19.24 -3.12
N PRO A 22 9.47 -17.90 -2.91
CA PRO A 22 10.20 -16.99 -3.77
C PRO A 22 11.68 -17.36 -3.80
N ALA A 23 12.23 -17.56 -5.01
CA ALA A 23 13.62 -17.93 -5.15
C ALA A 23 14.58 -16.76 -4.91
N THR A 24 14.07 -15.52 -4.98
CA THR A 24 14.84 -14.29 -4.75
C THR A 24 14.10 -13.29 -3.88
N LEU A 25 14.85 -12.39 -3.26
CA LEU A 25 14.28 -11.30 -2.48
C LEU A 25 13.43 -10.36 -3.34
N ASP A 26 13.82 -10.11 -4.59
CA ASP A 26 13.07 -9.26 -5.51
C ASP A 26 11.66 -9.82 -5.77
N GLN A 27 11.51 -11.13 -5.79
CA GLN A 27 10.20 -11.79 -5.91
C GLN A 27 9.34 -11.54 -4.68
N ALA A 28 9.90 -11.69 -3.48
CA ALA A 28 9.19 -11.41 -2.24
C ALA A 28 8.80 -9.93 -2.11
N LEU A 29 9.65 -9.03 -2.59
CA LEU A 29 9.38 -7.60 -2.57
C LEU A 29 8.36 -7.17 -3.62
N ALA A 30 8.35 -7.80 -4.80
CA ALA A 30 7.31 -7.58 -5.80
C ALA A 30 5.93 -7.95 -5.26
N GLU A 31 5.82 -9.03 -4.48
CA GLU A 31 4.56 -9.41 -3.80
C GLU A 31 4.11 -8.40 -2.73
N LEU A 32 5.05 -7.72 -2.05
CA LEU A 32 4.73 -6.62 -1.12
C LEU A 32 4.18 -5.37 -1.84
N SER A 33 4.60 -5.12 -3.07
CA SER A 33 4.22 -3.91 -3.80
C SER A 33 2.80 -3.96 -4.36
N ILE A 34 2.32 -5.12 -4.79
CA ILE A 34 1.04 -5.28 -5.50
C ILE A 34 -0.19 -4.83 -4.68
N PRO A 35 -0.43 -5.32 -3.47
CA PRO A 35 -1.61 -4.92 -2.71
C PRO A 35 -1.47 -3.55 -2.05
N ALA A 36 -0.26 -3.07 -1.78
CA ALA A 36 -0.04 -1.73 -1.24
C ALA A 36 -0.39 -0.64 -2.26
N LEU A 37 -0.17 -0.90 -3.54
CA LEU A 37 -0.48 0.03 -4.64
C LEU A 37 -1.98 0.15 -4.90
N SER A 38 -2.72 -0.96 -4.75
CA SER A 38 -4.15 -0.99 -5.07
C SER A 38 -5.07 -0.60 -3.91
N ALA A 39 -4.62 -0.72 -2.67
CA ALA A 39 -5.48 -0.57 -1.49
C ALA A 39 -5.69 0.87 -1.00
N GLY A 40 -4.96 1.84 -1.48
CA GLY A 40 -4.94 3.14 -0.82
C GLY A 40 -5.13 4.37 -1.70
N GLY A 41 -5.46 4.28 -2.98
CA GLY A 41 -5.71 5.47 -3.84
C GLY A 41 -4.64 6.57 -3.82
N ALA A 42 -3.70 6.49 -2.90
CA ALA A 42 -2.46 7.22 -2.85
C ALA A 42 -1.36 6.16 -2.79
N SER A 43 -0.98 5.64 -3.95
CA SER A 43 0.17 4.77 -4.03
C SER A 43 1.41 5.57 -3.64
N PHE A 44 1.89 5.38 -2.41
CA PHE A 44 3.18 5.89 -1.97
C PHE A 44 4.35 5.42 -2.86
N VAL A 45 4.07 4.51 -3.77
CA VAL A 45 5.05 3.87 -4.66
C VAL A 45 5.04 4.47 -6.06
N ASP A 46 4.01 5.26 -6.43
CA ASP A 46 3.92 5.92 -7.74
C ASP A 46 4.69 7.26 -7.79
N VAL A 47 5.48 7.55 -6.77
CA VAL A 47 6.47 8.63 -6.84
C VAL A 47 7.70 8.10 -7.57
N GLY A 48 7.58 8.04 -8.90
CA GLY A 48 8.63 7.65 -9.82
C GLY A 48 8.90 6.15 -9.87
N GLU A 49 8.51 5.47 -10.93
CA GLU A 49 8.89 4.12 -11.44
C GLU A 49 9.75 3.19 -10.52
N GLY A 50 9.56 3.30 -9.20
CA GLY A 50 10.35 2.59 -8.21
C GLY A 50 9.66 1.30 -7.79
N THR A 51 9.83 0.25 -8.60
CA THR A 51 9.74 -1.12 -8.06
C THR A 51 10.50 -1.18 -6.75
N LEU A 52 9.92 -1.76 -5.70
CA LEU A 52 10.60 -2.12 -4.45
C LEU A 52 11.69 -3.17 -4.76
N SER A 53 12.70 -2.80 -5.53
CA SER A 53 13.84 -3.67 -5.77
C SER A 53 14.89 -3.38 -4.70
N LEU A 54 15.30 -4.41 -3.97
CA LEU A 54 16.49 -4.34 -3.14
C LEU A 54 17.72 -4.36 -4.06
N ASP A 55 18.03 -3.22 -4.62
CA ASP A 55 19.37 -2.99 -5.13
C ASP A 55 20.31 -2.86 -3.91
N PRO A 56 21.25 -3.80 -3.69
CA PRO A 56 22.18 -3.74 -2.57
C PRO A 56 23.01 -2.45 -2.56
N THR A 57 23.17 -1.81 -3.72
CA THR A 57 23.90 -0.54 -3.83
C THR A 57 23.05 0.62 -3.31
N ARG A 58 21.74 0.55 -3.46
CA ARG A 58 20.79 1.56 -3.02
C ARG A 58 20.30 1.34 -1.59
N CYS A 59 20.19 0.08 -1.17
CA CYS A 59 19.70 -0.33 0.14
C CYS A 59 20.75 -1.21 0.86
N PRO A 60 21.89 -0.66 1.31
CA PRO A 60 22.90 -1.44 2.02
C PRO A 60 22.38 -1.94 3.38
N PHE A 61 22.87 -3.09 3.82
CA PHE A 61 22.58 -3.60 5.15
C PHE A 61 23.30 -2.75 6.22
N SER A 62 22.55 -2.28 7.19
CA SER A 62 23.05 -1.56 8.36
C SER A 62 23.11 -2.50 9.57
N ALA A 63 24.31 -2.82 10.03
CA ALA A 63 24.51 -3.68 11.20
C ALA A 63 23.98 -3.03 12.50
N THR A 64 23.93 -1.69 12.56
CA THR A 64 23.44 -0.96 13.74
C THR A 64 21.95 -1.16 13.96
N VAL A 65 21.12 -1.07 12.89
CA VAL A 65 19.67 -1.26 12.97
C VAL A 65 19.25 -2.67 12.53
N GLN A 66 20.20 -3.45 12.04
CA GLN A 66 19.99 -4.81 11.52
C GLN A 66 18.87 -4.84 10.47
N SER A 67 18.95 -3.94 9.48
CA SER A 67 17.98 -3.79 8.40
C SER A 67 18.69 -3.23 7.16
N PHE A 68 18.12 -3.42 6.02
CA PHE A 68 18.52 -2.76 4.79
C PHE A 68 17.91 -1.36 4.80
N VAL A 69 18.73 -0.34 4.66
CA VAL A 69 18.30 1.07 4.68
C VAL A 69 18.58 1.68 3.31
N CYS A 70 17.53 2.07 2.62
CA CYS A 70 17.67 2.64 1.28
C CYS A 70 18.08 4.11 1.34
N ALA A 71 18.82 4.55 0.35
CA ALA A 71 19.07 5.96 0.15
C ALA A 71 17.72 6.70 -0.05
N PRO A 72 17.49 7.85 0.60
CA PRO A 72 16.27 8.63 0.43
C PRO A 72 16.06 9.03 -1.03
N ILE A 73 14.80 9.00 -1.47
CA ILE A 73 14.38 9.56 -2.75
C ILE A 73 13.71 10.89 -2.46
N SER A 74 14.12 11.93 -3.15
CA SER A 74 13.49 13.25 -3.04
C SER A 74 13.04 13.71 -4.43
N GLU A 75 11.75 13.96 -4.59
CA GLU A 75 11.14 14.40 -5.84
C GLU A 75 9.94 15.30 -5.54
N SER A 76 9.78 16.36 -6.33
CA SER A 76 8.61 17.27 -6.27
C SER A 76 8.27 17.79 -4.87
N GLY A 77 9.28 18.01 -4.00
CA GLY A 77 9.08 18.50 -2.64
C GLY A 77 8.76 17.40 -1.60
N LEU A 78 8.68 16.14 -2.03
CA LEU A 78 8.51 14.98 -1.15
C LEU A 78 9.83 14.24 -0.96
N THR A 79 10.02 13.66 0.21
CA THR A 79 11.12 12.74 0.54
C THR A 79 10.55 11.42 0.99
N VAL A 80 11.01 10.33 0.38
CA VAL A 80 10.64 8.96 0.70
C VAL A 80 11.85 8.25 1.32
N ASN A 81 11.66 7.69 2.51
CA ASN A 81 12.62 6.85 3.21
C ASN A 81 12.09 5.43 3.28
N GLN A 82 12.92 4.45 2.93
CA GLN A 82 12.54 3.04 2.90
C GLN A 82 13.56 2.19 3.66
N SER A 83 13.08 1.16 4.33
CA SER A 83 13.92 0.14 4.93
C SER A 83 13.24 -1.23 4.90
N PHE A 84 14.06 -2.29 4.91
CA PHE A 84 13.60 -3.68 4.86
C PHE A 84 14.31 -4.49 5.93
N THR A 85 13.58 -5.38 6.57
CA THR A 85 14.12 -6.34 7.54
C THR A 85 13.77 -7.75 7.09
N LEU A 86 14.76 -8.59 6.91
CA LEU A 86 14.59 -10.01 6.65
C LEU A 86 14.52 -10.75 7.98
N LEU A 87 13.55 -11.65 8.11
CA LEU A 87 13.29 -12.40 9.34
C LEU A 87 13.31 -13.90 9.05
N ASN A 88 13.98 -14.66 9.89
CA ASN A 88 13.86 -16.12 9.87
C ASN A 88 12.58 -16.59 10.60
N SER A 89 12.31 -17.90 10.62
CA SER A 89 11.12 -18.47 11.24
C SER A 89 11.01 -18.24 12.76
N SER A 90 12.12 -17.95 13.44
CA SER A 90 12.12 -17.57 14.86
C SER A 90 12.02 -16.07 15.10
N GLY A 91 11.87 -15.27 14.04
CA GLY A 91 11.83 -13.80 14.10
C GLY A 91 13.22 -13.15 14.21
N GLY A 92 14.29 -13.90 14.10
CA GLY A 92 15.65 -13.40 14.04
C GLY A 92 15.92 -12.63 12.75
N LYS A 93 16.60 -11.47 12.87
CA LYS A 93 16.96 -10.64 11.72
C LYS A 93 18.13 -11.25 10.94
N GLN A 94 18.09 -11.09 9.60
CA GLN A 94 19.11 -11.62 8.70
C GLN A 94 19.76 -10.49 7.90
N SER A 95 21.05 -10.63 7.63
CA SER A 95 21.83 -9.68 6.83
C SER A 95 21.87 -10.00 5.34
N ALA A 96 21.31 -11.14 4.94
CA ALA A 96 21.16 -11.56 3.55
C ALA A 96 19.89 -12.39 3.40
N PHE A 97 19.30 -12.34 2.20
CA PHE A 97 18.19 -13.19 1.85
C PHE A 97 18.68 -14.62 1.59
N ASP A 98 17.99 -15.58 2.20
CA ASP A 98 18.20 -17.02 2.00
C ASP A 98 16.82 -17.68 1.79
N PRO A 99 16.52 -18.22 0.60
CA PRO A 99 15.20 -18.78 0.29
C PRO A 99 14.81 -19.96 1.17
N THR A 100 15.77 -20.56 1.89
CA THR A 100 15.52 -21.70 2.79
C THR A 100 15.28 -21.29 4.25
N THR A 101 15.68 -20.10 4.63
CA THR A 101 15.62 -19.65 6.03
C THR A 101 14.91 -18.31 6.22
N THR A 102 14.81 -17.45 5.18
CA THR A 102 14.08 -16.18 5.27
C THR A 102 12.57 -16.45 5.22
N ALA A 103 11.92 -16.41 6.38
CA ALA A 103 10.51 -16.73 6.52
C ALA A 103 9.58 -15.51 6.29
N ALA A 104 10.10 -14.29 6.49
CA ALA A 104 9.32 -13.08 6.28
C ALA A 104 10.21 -11.90 5.89
N VAL A 105 9.58 -10.93 5.21
CA VAL A 105 10.15 -9.59 4.93
C VAL A 105 9.23 -8.54 5.54
N ARG A 106 9.80 -7.62 6.31
CA ARG A 106 9.12 -6.43 6.81
C ARG A 106 9.65 -5.21 6.06
N ALA A 107 8.75 -4.47 5.43
CA ALA A 107 9.04 -3.21 4.74
C ALA A 107 8.48 -2.04 5.54
N ASN A 108 9.28 -0.99 5.71
CA ASN A 108 8.87 0.27 6.30
C ASN A 108 9.12 1.38 5.28
N THR A 109 8.11 2.22 5.07
CA THR A 109 8.20 3.39 4.21
C THR A 109 7.71 4.60 4.97
N ALA A 110 8.45 5.70 4.92
CA ALA A 110 8.01 7.00 5.41
C ALA A 110 8.09 8.02 4.27
N ILE A 111 7.06 8.84 4.11
CA ILE A 111 7.01 9.94 3.18
C ILE A 111 6.74 11.24 3.92
N ALA A 112 7.45 12.30 3.60
CA ALA A 112 7.21 13.61 4.17
C ALA A 112 7.62 14.70 3.17
N GLY A 113 6.91 15.83 3.22
CA GLY A 113 7.26 17.00 2.42
C GLY A 113 6.10 17.92 2.16
N THR A 114 6.30 18.84 1.20
CA THR A 114 5.29 19.82 0.81
C THR A 114 5.18 19.87 -0.71
N LEU A 115 3.98 19.65 -1.20
CA LEU A 115 3.61 19.88 -2.59
C LEU A 115 3.12 21.31 -2.74
N ALA A 116 3.68 22.04 -3.68
CA ALA A 116 3.27 23.41 -3.97
C ALA A 116 3.11 23.59 -5.48
N GLU A 117 1.90 23.77 -5.94
CA GLU A 117 1.57 23.96 -7.36
C GLU A 117 0.34 24.84 -7.53
N GLN A 118 0.41 25.83 -8.42
CA GLN A 118 -0.71 26.69 -8.84
C GLN A 118 -1.52 27.29 -7.67
N GLY A 119 -0.85 27.72 -6.59
CA GLY A 119 -1.51 28.26 -5.40
C GLY A 119 -2.01 27.23 -4.41
N THR A 120 -1.95 25.95 -4.73
CA THR A 120 -2.16 24.83 -3.81
C THR A 120 -0.88 24.57 -3.03
N THR A 121 -1.01 24.39 -1.72
CA THR A 121 0.10 23.97 -0.84
C THR A 121 -0.39 22.91 0.11
N LEU A 122 0.18 21.70 -0.02
CA LEU A 122 -0.18 20.54 0.80
C LEU A 122 1.05 19.97 1.49
N THR A 123 1.02 19.88 2.79
CA THR A 123 1.98 19.10 3.58
C THR A 123 1.52 17.66 3.61
N VAL A 124 2.40 16.76 3.23
CA VAL A 124 2.18 15.31 3.18
C VAL A 124 3.04 14.67 4.26
N ASN A 125 2.44 13.82 5.10
CA ASN A 125 3.15 12.94 6.02
C ASN A 125 2.52 11.56 5.94
N GLY A 126 3.34 10.54 5.76
CA GLY A 126 2.86 9.17 5.67
C GLY A 126 3.86 8.17 6.25
N GLN A 127 3.32 7.08 6.75
CA GLN A 127 4.08 5.94 7.26
C GLN A 127 3.37 4.66 6.86
N GLN A 128 4.14 3.67 6.47
CA GLN A 128 3.65 2.34 6.13
C GLN A 128 4.57 1.28 6.74
N GLU A 129 3.98 0.27 7.34
CA GLU A 129 4.67 -0.96 7.73
C GLU A 129 3.91 -2.15 7.13
N LEU A 130 4.59 -2.95 6.32
CA LEU A 130 4.06 -4.16 5.71
C LEU A 130 4.93 -5.35 6.10
N THR A 131 4.32 -6.50 6.34
CA THR A 131 5.02 -7.77 6.57
C THR A 131 4.45 -8.83 5.66
N LEU A 132 5.28 -9.35 4.77
CA LEU A 132 5.03 -10.54 3.98
C LEU A 132 5.66 -11.74 4.67
N SER A 133 4.86 -12.73 5.03
CA SER A 133 5.29 -13.97 5.70
C SER A 133 4.94 -15.21 4.87
N GLY A 134 5.43 -16.39 5.28
CA GLY A 134 5.20 -17.63 4.56
C GLY A 134 6.21 -17.92 3.45
N LEU A 135 7.35 -17.22 3.41
CA LEU A 135 8.31 -17.28 2.30
C LEU A 135 9.06 -18.61 2.17
N VAL A 136 9.24 -19.33 3.29
CA VAL A 136 9.89 -20.67 3.28
C VAL A 136 8.88 -21.78 3.03
N SER A 137 7.67 -21.65 3.59
CA SER A 137 6.66 -22.69 3.49
C SER A 137 5.28 -22.12 3.85
N GLY A 138 4.24 -22.62 3.21
CA GLY A 138 2.86 -22.18 3.43
C GLY A 138 2.44 -21.08 2.46
N PRO A 139 1.24 -20.56 2.60
CA PRO A 139 0.78 -19.45 1.78
C PRO A 139 1.52 -18.14 2.13
N HIS A 140 1.74 -17.28 1.14
CA HIS A 140 2.20 -15.92 1.38
C HIS A 140 1.08 -15.10 2.01
N VAL A 141 1.37 -14.53 3.17
CA VAL A 141 0.38 -13.73 3.92
C VAL A 141 0.92 -12.33 4.12
N LEU A 142 0.18 -11.35 3.63
CA LEU A 142 0.50 -9.93 3.81
C LEU A 142 -0.34 -9.36 4.96
N ASN A 143 0.35 -8.68 5.88
CA ASN A 143 -0.24 -7.89 6.95
C ASN A 143 0.44 -6.53 7.01
N GLY A 144 -0.29 -5.52 7.49
CA GLY A 144 0.34 -4.22 7.74
C GLY A 144 -0.62 -3.07 7.87
N THR A 145 -0.05 -1.90 8.07
CA THR A 145 -0.76 -0.64 8.19
C THR A 145 -0.06 0.45 7.40
N SER A 146 -0.86 1.39 6.90
CA SER A 146 -0.38 2.62 6.29
C SER A 146 -1.22 3.77 6.81
N THR A 147 -0.58 4.88 7.15
CA THR A 147 -1.27 6.13 7.50
C THR A 147 -0.71 7.24 6.66
N ILE A 148 -1.58 8.05 6.06
CA ILE A 148 -1.22 9.27 5.35
C ILE A 148 -2.03 10.43 5.90
N SER A 149 -1.38 11.56 6.12
CA SER A 149 -2.01 12.82 6.49
C SER A 149 -1.67 13.89 5.46
N LEU A 150 -2.68 14.60 5.02
CA LEU A 150 -2.62 15.72 4.09
C LEU A 150 -3.17 16.94 4.81
N SER A 151 -2.39 18.02 4.90
CA SER A 151 -2.85 19.28 5.49
C SER A 151 -2.36 20.47 4.68
N GLY A 152 -3.18 21.52 4.58
CA GLY A 152 -2.81 22.71 3.82
C GLY A 152 -3.98 23.37 3.16
N THR A 153 -3.74 23.92 1.98
CA THR A 153 -4.75 24.62 1.18
C THR A 153 -4.74 24.14 -0.26
N VAL A 154 -5.94 23.98 -0.81
CA VAL A 154 -6.15 23.72 -2.24
C VAL A 154 -6.77 24.96 -2.86
N ASN A 155 -6.21 25.38 -3.97
CA ASN A 155 -6.75 26.46 -4.79
C ASN A 155 -7.39 25.83 -6.05
N ASP A 156 -8.69 25.98 -6.20
CA ASP A 156 -9.33 25.83 -7.50
C ASP A 156 -9.55 27.23 -8.09
N GLU A 157 -9.68 27.34 -9.38
CA GLU A 157 -9.74 28.61 -10.12
C GLU A 157 -10.67 29.67 -9.48
N THR A 158 -11.56 29.30 -8.59
CA THR A 158 -12.62 30.13 -8.00
C THR A 158 -12.50 30.34 -6.50
N SER A 159 -11.83 29.41 -5.79
CA SER A 159 -11.83 29.40 -4.33
C SER A 159 -10.57 28.72 -3.77
N THR A 160 -10.16 29.16 -2.59
CA THR A 160 -9.12 28.49 -1.80
C THR A 160 -9.76 27.93 -0.54
N TYR A 161 -9.53 26.66 -0.26
CA TYR A 161 -10.07 26.03 0.93
C TYR A 161 -9.04 25.18 1.67
N PRO A 162 -9.16 25.10 3.01
CA PRO A 162 -8.30 24.26 3.81
C PRO A 162 -8.59 22.78 3.54
N VAL A 163 -7.56 21.97 3.64
CA VAL A 163 -7.61 20.52 3.61
C VAL A 163 -6.91 20.00 4.86
N ASP A 164 -7.57 19.08 5.55
CA ASP A 164 -7.00 18.32 6.67
C ASP A 164 -7.61 16.91 6.62
N ILE A 165 -6.87 15.96 6.07
CA ILE A 165 -7.32 14.58 5.85
C ILE A 165 -6.29 13.63 6.42
N THR A 166 -6.76 12.63 7.14
CA THR A 166 -5.98 11.45 7.52
C THR A 166 -6.67 10.20 7.01
N ALA A 167 -5.94 9.38 6.27
CA ALA A 167 -6.35 8.06 5.83
C ALA A 167 -5.47 6.99 6.47
N THR A 168 -6.10 5.96 7.03
CA THR A 168 -5.41 4.79 7.58
C THR A 168 -5.88 3.54 6.85
N THR A 169 -4.94 2.82 6.24
CA THR A 169 -5.20 1.52 5.61
C THR A 169 -4.67 0.42 6.52
N THR A 170 -5.48 -0.60 6.74
CA THR A 170 -5.09 -1.82 7.47
C THR A 170 -5.27 -3.02 6.56
N ILE A 171 -4.22 -3.80 6.39
CA ILE A 171 -4.23 -5.08 5.67
C ILE A 171 -4.13 -6.19 6.70
N ALA A 172 -5.12 -7.09 6.73
CA ALA A 172 -5.18 -8.16 7.71
C ALA A 172 -5.34 -9.52 7.04
N ASN A 173 -4.35 -10.39 7.27
CA ASN A 173 -4.33 -11.78 6.82
C ASN A 173 -4.64 -11.95 5.33
N LEU A 174 -4.08 -11.05 4.49
CA LEU A 174 -4.28 -11.12 3.05
C LEU A 174 -3.45 -12.26 2.48
N VAL A 175 -4.10 -13.37 2.15
CA VAL A 175 -3.44 -14.56 1.58
C VAL A 175 -3.31 -14.38 0.08
N LEU A 176 -2.07 -14.18 -0.37
CA LEU A 176 -1.74 -13.97 -1.77
C LEU A 176 -1.82 -15.29 -2.55
N PRO A 177 -2.18 -15.26 -3.83
CA PRO A 177 -2.21 -16.46 -4.65
C PRO A 177 -0.78 -17.01 -4.83
N PRO A 178 -0.62 -18.34 -4.87
CA PRO A 178 0.70 -18.98 -4.96
C PRO A 178 1.41 -18.72 -6.30
N ASN A 179 0.67 -18.33 -7.31
CA ASN A 179 1.17 -17.94 -8.63
C ASN A 179 0.51 -16.62 -8.98
N ALA A 180 1.23 -15.53 -8.86
CA ALA A 180 0.77 -14.21 -9.31
C ALA A 180 0.70 -14.18 -10.84
N THR A 181 -0.30 -14.85 -11.44
CA THR A 181 -0.71 -14.53 -12.79
C THR A 181 -1.46 -13.20 -12.74
N ALA A 182 -1.43 -12.41 -13.79
CA ALA A 182 -2.07 -11.10 -13.88
C ALA A 182 -3.59 -11.08 -13.56
N GLN A 183 -4.18 -12.21 -13.24
CA GLN A 183 -5.60 -12.40 -12.91
C GLN A 183 -5.84 -13.21 -11.63
N ALA A 184 -4.83 -13.42 -10.78
CA ALA A 184 -5.01 -14.15 -9.54
C ALA A 184 -5.33 -13.19 -8.38
N TRP A 185 -6.44 -13.45 -7.70
CA TRP A 185 -6.95 -12.66 -6.60
C TRP A 185 -6.57 -13.26 -5.25
N PRO A 186 -6.37 -12.44 -4.19
CA PRO A 186 -6.14 -12.95 -2.84
C PRO A 186 -7.24 -13.95 -2.42
N SER A 187 -6.82 -15.10 -1.89
CA SER A 187 -7.75 -16.17 -1.55
C SER A 187 -8.56 -15.88 -0.28
N SER A 188 -8.07 -14.99 0.58
CA SER A 188 -8.75 -14.52 1.79
C SER A 188 -8.06 -13.27 2.33
N GLY A 189 -8.65 -12.68 3.37
CA GLY A 189 -8.12 -11.51 4.07
C GLY A 189 -8.97 -10.28 3.86
N THR A 190 -8.59 -9.20 4.49
CA THR A 190 -9.31 -7.93 4.44
C THR A 190 -8.37 -6.75 4.25
N ILE A 191 -8.86 -5.74 3.54
CA ILE A 191 -8.28 -4.41 3.49
C ILE A 191 -9.33 -3.44 4.04
N THR A 192 -8.96 -2.65 5.03
CA THR A 192 -9.82 -1.61 5.61
C THR A 192 -9.15 -0.26 5.42
N VAL A 193 -9.91 0.70 4.91
CA VAL A 193 -9.48 2.10 4.76
C VAL A 193 -10.39 2.96 5.62
N ASP A 194 -9.81 3.65 6.59
CA ASP A 194 -10.46 4.65 7.43
C ASP A 194 -10.04 6.05 6.99
N VAL A 195 -10.99 6.92 6.69
CA VAL A 195 -10.73 8.31 6.29
C VAL A 195 -11.44 9.25 7.27
N ASN A 196 -10.67 10.22 7.78
CA ASN A 196 -11.17 11.29 8.62
C ASN A 196 -10.61 12.63 8.14
N GLY A 197 -11.38 13.71 8.33
CA GLY A 197 -10.88 15.05 8.05
C GLY A 197 -11.91 15.97 7.44
N SER A 198 -11.42 17.00 6.73
CA SER A 198 -12.25 17.99 6.07
C SER A 198 -11.60 18.52 4.78
N ILE A 199 -12.43 18.90 3.83
CA ILE A 199 -12.04 19.65 2.64
C ILE A 199 -12.97 20.87 2.57
N GLY A 200 -12.44 22.06 2.84
CA GLY A 200 -13.24 23.26 2.95
C GLY A 200 -14.32 23.11 4.04
N PRO A 201 -15.59 23.41 3.71
CA PRO A 201 -16.70 23.29 4.65
C PRO A 201 -17.21 21.84 4.82
N VAL A 202 -16.71 20.89 4.03
CA VAL A 202 -17.18 19.50 4.04
C VAL A 202 -16.34 18.69 5.01
N SER A 203 -16.97 18.19 6.09
CA SER A 203 -16.35 17.22 6.99
C SER A 203 -16.57 15.81 6.48
N VAL A 204 -15.49 15.06 6.36
CA VAL A 204 -15.51 13.61 6.13
C VAL A 204 -15.19 12.96 7.47
N SER A 205 -16.23 12.70 8.29
CA SER A 205 -16.03 12.09 9.59
C SER A 205 -16.29 10.59 9.50
N GLN A 206 -15.26 9.81 9.87
CA GLN A 206 -15.35 8.36 10.04
C GLN A 206 -15.91 7.60 8.83
N ALA A 207 -15.42 7.93 7.62
CA ALA A 207 -15.68 7.08 6.48
C ALA A 207 -14.77 5.84 6.55
N ARG A 208 -15.37 4.66 6.52
CA ARG A 208 -14.65 3.38 6.51
C ARG A 208 -15.09 2.55 5.33
N THR A 209 -14.13 2.03 4.59
CA THR A 209 -14.35 1.02 3.54
C THR A 209 -13.62 -0.25 3.93
N THR A 210 -14.31 -1.39 3.90
CA THR A 210 -13.73 -2.71 4.14
C THR A 210 -13.95 -3.57 2.91
N ILE A 211 -12.87 -4.13 2.37
CA ILE A 211 -12.87 -5.07 1.24
C ILE A 211 -12.49 -6.43 1.79
N LYS A 212 -13.32 -7.44 1.56
CA LYS A 212 -13.07 -8.82 1.96
C LYS A 212 -12.86 -9.71 0.73
N PHE A 213 -11.68 -10.31 0.66
CA PHE A 213 -11.27 -11.20 -0.43
C PHE A 213 -11.73 -12.63 -0.20
N ASN A 214 -11.96 -13.36 -1.30
CA ASN A 214 -12.52 -14.70 -1.30
C ASN A 214 -11.94 -15.61 -2.41
N GLY A 215 -10.84 -15.20 -3.05
CA GLY A 215 -10.20 -15.95 -4.16
C GLY A 215 -10.77 -15.65 -5.55
N THR A 216 -11.70 -14.72 -5.68
CA THR A 216 -12.29 -14.33 -6.96
C THR A 216 -12.14 -12.83 -7.20
N SER A 217 -12.38 -12.38 -8.45
CA SER A 217 -12.43 -10.93 -8.75
C SER A 217 -13.58 -10.23 -8.04
N THR A 218 -14.67 -10.95 -7.74
CA THR A 218 -15.82 -10.38 -7.04
C THR A 218 -15.61 -10.42 -5.54
N VAL A 219 -15.47 -9.26 -4.92
CA VAL A 219 -15.20 -9.08 -3.48
C VAL A 219 -16.42 -8.49 -2.76
N ASP A 220 -16.52 -8.76 -1.46
CA ASP A 220 -17.50 -8.07 -0.61
C ASP A 220 -16.91 -6.74 -0.13
N VAL A 221 -17.63 -5.65 -0.40
CA VAL A 221 -17.26 -4.30 0.03
C VAL A 221 -18.32 -3.79 1.00
N THR A 222 -17.87 -3.28 2.14
CA THR A 222 -18.73 -2.60 3.11
C THR A 222 -18.20 -1.18 3.31
N MET A 223 -19.07 -0.20 3.15
CA MET A 223 -18.78 1.22 3.38
C MET A 223 -19.63 1.74 4.52
N THR A 224 -19.01 2.45 5.46
CA THR A 224 -19.69 3.13 6.57
C THR A 224 -19.25 4.58 6.61
N GLY A 225 -20.19 5.49 6.88
CA GLY A 225 -19.89 6.91 6.99
C GLY A 225 -21.18 7.70 7.22
N GLY A 226 -21.12 8.80 7.98
CA GLY A 226 -22.28 9.63 8.27
C GLY A 226 -23.45 8.90 8.95
N GLY A 227 -23.17 7.81 9.68
CA GLY A 227 -24.20 6.97 10.32
C GLY A 227 -24.88 5.96 9.37
N LEU A 228 -24.46 5.89 8.13
CA LEU A 228 -24.97 4.95 7.11
C LEU A 228 -23.98 3.79 6.90
N THR A 229 -24.52 2.62 6.58
CA THR A 229 -23.75 1.45 6.16
C THR A 229 -24.33 0.92 4.86
N LYS A 230 -23.47 0.74 3.86
CA LYS A 230 -23.78 0.08 2.60
C LYS A 230 -22.88 -1.12 2.41
N SER A 231 -23.43 -2.22 1.87
CA SER A 231 -22.64 -3.40 1.47
C SER A 231 -23.00 -3.79 0.06
N CYS A 232 -22.00 -4.11 -0.72
CA CYS A 232 -22.15 -4.52 -2.13
C CYS A 232 -21.10 -5.55 -2.50
N LYS A 233 -21.28 -6.16 -3.68
CA LYS A 233 -20.26 -6.96 -4.34
C LYS A 233 -19.67 -6.14 -5.48
N VAL A 234 -18.34 -6.11 -5.54
CA VAL A 234 -17.60 -5.37 -6.56
C VAL A 234 -16.74 -6.35 -7.32
N ASP A 235 -16.83 -6.30 -8.66
CA ASP A 235 -15.93 -7.06 -9.53
C ASP A 235 -14.70 -6.21 -9.84
N LEU A 236 -13.57 -6.56 -9.25
CA LEU A 236 -12.30 -5.87 -9.43
C LEU A 236 -11.66 -6.12 -10.81
N ALA A 237 -12.17 -7.08 -11.60
CA ALA A 237 -11.71 -7.33 -12.96
C ALA A 237 -12.29 -6.33 -13.96
N VAL A 238 -13.38 -5.66 -13.60
CA VAL A 238 -14.03 -4.63 -14.41
C VAL A 238 -13.54 -3.27 -13.94
N ALA A 239 -12.74 -2.59 -14.75
CA ALA A 239 -12.10 -1.31 -14.41
C ALA A 239 -13.07 -0.11 -14.35
N GLU A 240 -14.39 -0.34 -14.33
CA GLU A 240 -15.40 0.71 -14.14
C GLU A 240 -15.62 0.95 -12.65
N GLU A 241 -15.87 2.22 -12.28
CA GLU A 241 -16.08 2.64 -10.90
C GLU A 241 -16.98 1.68 -10.13
N PRO A 242 -16.54 1.13 -9.00
CA PRO A 242 -17.38 0.25 -8.20
C PRO A 242 -18.56 1.05 -7.65
N ALA A 243 -19.65 1.05 -8.37
CA ALA A 243 -20.89 1.62 -7.87
C ALA A 243 -21.52 0.61 -6.92
N CYS A 244 -21.50 0.90 -5.63
CA CYS A 244 -22.47 0.33 -4.72
C CYS A 244 -23.82 1.05 -4.96
N PRO A 245 -24.84 0.42 -5.56
CA PRO A 245 -26.11 1.04 -5.85
C PRO A 245 -26.87 1.48 -4.57
#